data_bb010a34ef50905cd65699bf28f07ed2
#
_entry.id   bb010a34ef50905cd65699bf28f07ed2
#
_cell.length_a   1.000
_cell.length_b   1.000
_cell.length_c   1.000
_cell.angle_alpha   90.00
_cell.angle_beta   90.00
_cell.angle_gamma   90.00
#
_symmetry.space_group_name_H-M   'P 1'
#
loop_
_entity.id
_entity.type
_entity.pdbx_description
1 polymer ?
#
loop_
_entity_poly.entity_id
_entity_poly.type
_entity_poly.pdbx_seq_one_letter_code
_entity_poly.pdbx_strand_id
1 'polypeptide(L)'
;MTIASVTDPATLAANKAIIRRYKVDILNSRDVDALDEVVAVDYLDHAAFPGQAPGRDGLKQRVRTLFTALDPQWTIHDLIAERDMVVVRWSHTGTHRGEFLRIPPTGKAFTLSGIDTYRIAGGRMAEHWNVVDLFGFCQQVGANPA
;
A
#
# COMPACT_ATOMS: atom_id res chain seq x y z
N MET A 1 -10.66 -29.32 -7.79
CA MET A 1 -11.02 -27.93 -7.44
C MET A 1 -10.87 -27.05 -8.66
N THR A 2 -11.96 -26.58 -9.18
CA THR A 2 -11.95 -25.81 -10.41
C THR A 2 -11.64 -24.33 -10.10
N ILE A 3 -10.50 -23.85 -10.53
CA ILE A 3 -10.09 -22.43 -10.39
C ILE A 3 -10.86 -21.53 -11.40
N ALA A 4 -11.79 -22.10 -12.13
CA ALA A 4 -12.48 -21.43 -13.25
C ALA A 4 -13.33 -20.21 -12.84
N SER A 5 -13.73 -20.12 -11.55
CA SER A 5 -14.59 -19.03 -11.10
C SER A 5 -13.85 -17.71 -10.82
N VAL A 6 -12.51 -17.70 -10.78
CA VAL A 6 -11.70 -16.55 -10.38
C VAL A 6 -11.18 -15.75 -11.58
N THR A 7 -11.53 -16.16 -12.79
CA THR A 7 -11.22 -15.43 -14.03
C THR A 7 -12.42 -14.67 -14.58
N ASP A 8 -13.55 -14.69 -13.86
CA ASP A 8 -14.74 -13.96 -14.26
C ASP A 8 -14.47 -12.45 -14.28
N PRO A 9 -14.75 -11.76 -15.42
CA PRO A 9 -14.51 -10.32 -15.54
C PRO A 9 -15.14 -9.46 -14.45
N ALA A 10 -16.31 -9.83 -13.95
CA ALA A 10 -16.99 -9.10 -12.87
C ALA A 10 -16.21 -9.23 -11.55
N THR A 11 -15.69 -10.41 -11.25
CA THR A 11 -14.85 -10.65 -10.06
C THR A 11 -13.53 -9.88 -10.15
N LEU A 12 -12.89 -9.91 -11.31
CA LEU A 12 -11.65 -9.15 -11.53
C LEU A 12 -11.87 -7.64 -11.37
N ALA A 13 -12.97 -7.13 -11.91
CA ALA A 13 -13.35 -5.72 -11.76
C ALA A 13 -13.62 -5.35 -10.29
N ALA A 14 -14.32 -6.22 -9.55
CA ALA A 14 -14.60 -6.02 -8.13
C ALA A 14 -13.30 -6.02 -7.30
N ASN A 15 -12.37 -6.92 -7.60
CA ASN A 15 -11.08 -6.99 -6.91
C ASN A 15 -10.24 -5.73 -7.17
N LYS A 16 -10.22 -5.23 -8.39
CA LYS A 16 -9.55 -3.96 -8.73
C LYS A 16 -10.19 -2.78 -7.99
N ALA A 17 -11.51 -2.77 -7.86
CA ALA A 17 -12.23 -1.71 -7.17
C ALA A 17 -11.86 -1.62 -5.67
N ILE A 18 -11.61 -2.76 -5.03
CA ILE A 18 -11.13 -2.81 -3.63
C ILE A 18 -9.79 -2.09 -3.50
N ILE A 19 -8.85 -2.36 -4.39
CA ILE A 19 -7.53 -1.74 -4.34
C ILE A 19 -7.59 -0.25 -4.67
N ARG A 20 -8.42 0.14 -5.62
CA ARG A 20 -8.63 1.56 -5.95
C ARG A 20 -9.20 2.32 -4.76
N ARG A 21 -10.22 1.75 -4.09
CA ARG A 21 -10.79 2.34 -2.88
C ARG A 21 -9.75 2.48 -1.78
N TYR A 22 -8.94 1.45 -1.54
CA TYR A 22 -7.88 1.48 -0.55
C TYR A 22 -6.85 2.58 -0.85
N LYS A 23 -6.23 2.53 -2.02
CA LYS A 23 -5.11 3.41 -2.38
C LYS A 23 -5.53 4.86 -2.57
N VAL A 24 -6.63 5.10 -3.26
CA VAL A 24 -7.05 6.46 -3.66
C VAL A 24 -8.00 7.05 -2.65
N ASP A 25 -9.11 6.36 -2.36
CA ASP A 25 -10.16 6.96 -1.54
C ASP A 25 -9.76 6.98 -0.07
N ILE A 26 -9.33 5.85 0.48
CA ILE A 26 -9.06 5.71 1.92
C ILE A 26 -7.74 6.37 2.29
N LEU A 27 -6.65 6.02 1.62
CA LEU A 27 -5.34 6.56 2.00
C LEU A 27 -5.25 8.07 1.77
N ASN A 28 -5.79 8.58 0.67
CA ASN A 28 -5.74 10.02 0.40
C ASN A 28 -6.66 10.83 1.33
N SER A 29 -7.74 10.23 1.85
CA SER A 29 -8.61 10.89 2.82
C SER A 29 -8.15 10.76 4.28
N ARG A 30 -7.13 9.96 4.55
CA ARG A 30 -6.62 9.67 5.90
C ARG A 30 -7.62 8.92 6.79
N ASP A 31 -8.62 8.27 6.22
CA ASP A 31 -9.67 7.55 6.96
C ASP A 31 -9.19 6.15 7.35
N VAL A 32 -8.45 6.05 8.44
CA VAL A 32 -7.89 4.79 8.93
C VAL A 32 -8.98 3.79 9.32
N ASP A 33 -10.11 4.25 9.82
CA ASP A 33 -11.20 3.37 10.23
C ASP A 33 -11.87 2.68 9.04
N ALA A 34 -11.88 3.32 7.87
CA ALA A 34 -12.40 2.73 6.64
C ALA A 34 -11.60 1.51 6.17
N LEU A 35 -10.40 1.28 6.69
CA LEU A 35 -9.63 0.06 6.39
C LEU A 35 -10.38 -1.21 6.82
N ASP A 36 -11.28 -1.13 7.78
CA ASP A 36 -12.11 -2.26 8.19
C ASP A 36 -12.98 -2.82 7.05
N GLU A 37 -13.31 -1.98 6.08
CA GLU A 37 -14.13 -2.39 4.93
C GLU A 37 -13.34 -3.21 3.90
N VAL A 38 -12.05 -2.93 3.72
CA VAL A 38 -11.25 -3.44 2.61
C VAL A 38 -10.11 -4.36 3.03
N VAL A 39 -9.81 -4.48 4.32
CA VAL A 39 -8.68 -5.28 4.84
C VAL A 39 -9.20 -6.40 5.74
N ALA A 40 -8.73 -7.62 5.52
CA ALA A 40 -9.04 -8.75 6.40
C ALA A 40 -8.39 -8.56 7.78
N VAL A 41 -9.06 -9.04 8.83
CA VAL A 41 -8.54 -8.96 10.21
C VAL A 41 -7.17 -9.64 10.32
N ASP A 42 -7.01 -10.78 9.66
CA ASP A 42 -5.80 -11.60 9.63
C ASP A 42 -4.89 -11.30 8.43
N TYR A 43 -4.96 -10.09 7.91
CA TYR A 43 -4.12 -9.61 6.80
C TYR A 43 -2.64 -9.96 7.01
N LEU A 44 -2.05 -10.61 6.01
CA LEU A 44 -0.65 -11.03 6.04
C LEU A 44 0.20 -10.10 5.18
N ASP A 45 1.10 -9.36 5.80
CA ASP A 45 1.94 -8.37 5.14
C ASP A 45 3.38 -8.88 5.04
N HIS A 46 3.79 -9.31 3.83
CA HIS A 46 5.17 -9.74 3.57
C HIS A 46 6.16 -8.56 3.48
N ALA A 47 5.63 -7.34 3.43
CA ALA A 47 6.42 -6.10 3.33
C ALA A 47 6.28 -5.25 4.60
N ALA A 48 5.98 -5.87 5.74
CA ALA A 48 5.81 -5.18 7.01
C ALA A 48 7.05 -4.38 7.40
N PHE A 49 6.83 -3.20 7.95
CA PHE A 49 7.92 -2.42 8.54
C PHE A 49 8.46 -3.11 9.80
N PRO A 50 9.75 -2.91 10.15
CA PRO A 50 10.28 -3.42 11.39
C PRO A 50 9.42 -3.02 12.60
N GLY A 51 9.01 -4.01 13.40
CA GLY A 51 8.16 -3.78 14.57
C GLY A 51 6.67 -3.59 14.30
N GLN A 52 6.23 -3.67 13.04
CA GLN A 52 4.82 -3.61 12.68
C GLN A 52 4.07 -4.81 13.27
N ALA A 53 2.95 -4.55 13.95
CA ALA A 53 2.08 -5.60 14.47
C ALA A 53 1.46 -6.42 13.33
N PRO A 54 1.10 -7.71 13.56
CA PRO A 54 0.44 -8.51 12.55
C PRO A 54 -0.99 -8.04 12.28
N GLY A 55 -1.53 -8.45 11.12
CA GLY A 55 -2.92 -8.27 10.76
C GLY A 55 -3.28 -6.84 10.36
N ARG A 56 -4.58 -6.59 10.34
CA ARG A 56 -5.15 -5.29 9.98
C ARG A 56 -4.69 -4.16 10.91
N ASP A 57 -4.56 -4.44 12.19
CA ASP A 57 -4.10 -3.44 13.16
C ASP A 57 -2.68 -2.97 12.84
N GLY A 58 -1.82 -3.90 12.40
CA GLY A 58 -0.47 -3.56 11.94
C GLY A 58 -0.48 -2.65 10.71
N LEU A 59 -1.38 -2.90 9.75
CA LEU A 59 -1.53 -2.02 8.60
C LEU A 59 -2.03 -0.64 9.02
N LYS A 60 -2.97 -0.54 9.94
CA LYS A 60 -3.42 0.74 10.49
C LYS A 60 -2.26 1.52 11.11
N GLN A 61 -1.43 0.85 11.88
CA GLN A 61 -0.20 1.44 12.45
C GLN A 61 0.73 1.97 11.35
N ARG A 62 0.98 1.15 10.32
CA ARG A 62 1.83 1.52 9.19
C ARG A 62 1.34 2.76 8.47
N VAL A 63 0.06 2.82 8.13
CA VAL A 63 -0.48 3.97 7.38
C VAL A 63 -0.45 5.25 8.21
N ARG A 64 -0.70 5.17 9.52
CA ARG A 64 -0.54 6.33 10.41
C ARG A 64 0.88 6.86 10.41
N THR A 65 1.87 5.97 10.46
CA THR A 65 3.29 6.35 10.35
C THR A 65 3.57 7.05 9.02
N LEU A 66 3.07 6.51 7.91
CA LEU A 66 3.24 7.13 6.60
C LEU A 66 2.60 8.52 6.54
N PHE A 67 1.40 8.68 7.07
CA PHE A 67 0.71 9.98 7.06
C PHE A 67 1.51 11.04 7.80
N THR A 68 2.04 10.71 8.97
CA THR A 68 2.81 11.64 9.80
C THR A 68 4.19 11.94 9.22
N ALA A 69 4.89 10.91 8.76
CA ALA A 69 6.28 11.04 8.32
C ALA A 69 6.41 11.62 6.91
N LEU A 70 5.47 11.32 6.02
CA LEU A 70 5.62 11.57 4.58
C LEU A 70 4.52 12.44 3.98
N ASP A 71 3.37 12.59 4.65
CA ASP A 71 2.20 13.31 4.13
C ASP A 71 1.87 12.93 2.67
N PRO A 72 1.66 11.64 2.37
CA PRO A 72 1.64 11.15 1.00
C PRO A 72 0.30 11.38 0.31
N GLN A 73 0.37 11.61 -1.01
CA GLN A 73 -0.77 11.64 -1.91
C GLN A 73 -0.56 10.59 -3.00
N TRP A 74 -1.39 9.54 -3.00
CA TRP A 74 -1.24 8.40 -3.92
C TRP A 74 -1.89 8.62 -5.26
N THR A 75 -1.22 8.10 -6.29
CA THR A 75 -1.72 7.99 -7.67
C THR A 75 -1.53 6.56 -8.15
N ILE A 76 -2.56 5.98 -8.75
CA ILE A 76 -2.48 4.67 -9.42
C ILE A 76 -2.15 4.91 -10.89
N HIS A 77 -1.11 4.23 -11.37
CA HIS A 77 -0.71 4.26 -12.79
C HIS A 77 -1.27 3.07 -13.56
N ASP A 78 -1.17 1.86 -13.00
CA ASP A 78 -1.70 0.64 -13.58
C ASP A 78 -2.36 -0.22 -12.52
N LEU A 79 -3.42 -0.92 -12.90
CA LEU A 79 -4.18 -1.79 -12.03
C LEU A 79 -4.56 -3.04 -12.82
N ILE A 80 -3.96 -4.17 -12.47
CA ILE A 80 -4.07 -5.43 -13.22
C ILE A 80 -4.56 -6.51 -12.27
N ALA A 81 -5.57 -7.26 -12.67
CA ALA A 81 -6.11 -8.35 -11.88
C ALA A 81 -6.16 -9.64 -12.69
N GLU A 82 -5.76 -10.73 -12.06
CA GLU A 82 -5.87 -12.09 -12.58
C GLU A 82 -6.08 -13.04 -11.40
N ARG A 83 -7.00 -13.99 -11.55
CA ARG A 83 -7.38 -14.90 -10.45
C ARG A 83 -7.82 -14.09 -9.22
N ASP A 84 -7.30 -14.39 -8.04
CA ASP A 84 -7.56 -13.67 -6.79
C ASP A 84 -6.51 -12.59 -6.48
N MET A 85 -5.65 -12.27 -7.46
CA MET A 85 -4.53 -11.35 -7.28
C MET A 85 -4.78 -10.03 -8.00
N VAL A 86 -4.31 -8.94 -7.39
CA VAL A 86 -4.31 -7.61 -8.01
C VAL A 86 -2.91 -7.02 -7.89
N VAL A 87 -2.38 -6.54 -9.01
CA VAL A 87 -1.11 -5.81 -9.08
C VAL A 87 -1.41 -4.33 -9.32
N VAL A 88 -0.80 -3.47 -8.53
CA VAL A 88 -0.95 -2.02 -8.67
C VAL A 88 0.42 -1.36 -8.74
N ARG A 89 0.64 -0.62 -9.84
CA ARG A 89 1.80 0.26 -9.97
C ARG A 89 1.36 1.67 -9.56
N TRP A 90 2.03 2.22 -8.57
CA TRP A 90 1.64 3.47 -7.93
C TRP A 90 2.82 4.39 -7.72
N SER A 91 2.51 5.66 -7.47
CA SER A 91 3.43 6.60 -6.85
C SER A 91 2.70 7.40 -5.79
N HIS A 92 3.44 7.95 -4.85
CA HIS A 92 2.92 9.02 -4.02
C HIS A 92 3.94 10.16 -3.93
N THR A 93 3.42 11.36 -3.89
CA THR A 93 4.18 12.57 -3.59
C THR A 93 4.00 12.92 -2.13
N GLY A 94 4.99 13.57 -1.55
CA GLY A 94 4.89 13.99 -0.16
C GLY A 94 6.08 14.86 0.24
N THR A 95 6.16 15.12 1.53
CA THR A 95 7.27 15.85 2.15
C THR A 95 7.81 15.02 3.31
N HIS A 96 9.11 14.86 3.37
CA HIS A 96 9.79 14.09 4.42
C HIS A 96 9.81 14.87 5.73
N ARG A 97 8.71 14.78 6.50
CA ARG A 97 8.46 15.58 7.70
C ARG A 97 8.83 14.88 8.99
N GLY A 98 8.84 13.55 9.00
CA GLY A 98 9.17 12.73 10.16
C GLY A 98 10.17 11.64 9.84
N GLU A 99 10.71 11.00 10.86
CA GLU A 99 11.60 9.86 10.66
C GLU A 99 10.88 8.77 9.86
N PHE A 100 11.53 8.29 8.81
CA PHE A 100 11.04 7.21 7.97
C PHE A 100 12.18 6.22 7.71
N LEU A 101 11.97 4.96 8.07
CA LEU A 101 12.97 3.89 7.94
C LEU A 101 14.34 4.29 8.51
N ARG A 102 14.35 4.90 9.67
CA ARG A 102 15.54 5.42 10.40
C ARG A 102 16.23 6.60 9.71
N ILE A 103 15.62 7.18 8.69
CA ILE A 103 16.13 8.39 8.07
C ILE A 103 15.49 9.59 8.78
N PRO A 104 16.26 10.46 9.44
CA PRO A 104 15.71 11.66 10.07
C PRO A 104 15.04 12.58 9.07
N PRO A 105 14.03 13.37 9.50
CA PRO A 105 13.31 14.24 8.59
C PRO A 105 14.23 15.26 7.91
N THR A 106 14.08 15.39 6.59
CA THR A 106 14.87 16.33 5.78
C THR A 106 14.07 17.55 5.35
N GLY A 107 12.73 17.52 5.48
CA GLY A 107 11.84 18.57 4.99
C GLY A 107 11.72 18.63 3.46
N LYS A 108 12.33 17.71 2.74
CA LYS A 108 12.34 17.71 1.27
C LYS A 108 11.10 17.06 0.69
N ALA A 109 10.62 17.63 -0.42
CA ALA A 109 9.59 17.01 -1.25
C ALA A 109 10.18 15.82 -2.02
N PHE A 110 9.37 14.80 -2.26
CA PHE A 110 9.79 13.61 -3.00
C PHE A 110 8.60 12.97 -3.74
N THR A 111 8.94 12.09 -4.67
CA THR A 111 7.99 11.14 -5.27
C THR A 111 8.53 9.73 -5.01
N LEU A 112 7.74 8.91 -4.31
CA LEU A 112 8.06 7.51 -4.06
C LEU A 112 7.23 6.64 -4.98
N SER A 113 7.86 5.66 -5.62
CA SER A 113 7.21 4.75 -6.57
C SER A 113 7.32 3.31 -6.10
N GLY A 114 6.31 2.50 -6.41
CA GLY A 114 6.31 1.10 -6.05
C GLY A 114 5.31 0.29 -6.85
N ILE A 115 5.42 -1.02 -6.65
CA ILE A 115 4.48 -2.02 -7.17
C ILE A 115 4.05 -2.89 -6.00
N ASP A 116 2.75 -2.94 -5.75
CA ASP A 116 2.16 -3.81 -4.76
C ASP A 116 1.41 -4.94 -5.45
N THR A 117 1.44 -6.11 -4.82
CA THR A 117 0.61 -7.25 -5.18
C THR A 117 -0.25 -7.62 -3.98
N TYR A 118 -1.54 -7.79 -4.20
CA TYR A 118 -2.50 -8.18 -3.18
C TYR A 118 -3.21 -9.46 -3.58
N ARG A 119 -3.46 -10.33 -2.60
CA ARG A 119 -4.43 -11.41 -2.73
C ARG A 119 -5.74 -10.97 -2.08
N ILE A 120 -6.83 -11.16 -2.79
CA ILE A 120 -8.17 -10.81 -2.32
C ILE A 120 -8.89 -12.09 -1.90
N ALA A 121 -9.51 -12.07 -0.73
CA ALA A 121 -10.34 -13.16 -0.23
C ALA A 121 -11.52 -12.59 0.54
N GLY A 122 -12.72 -13.11 0.27
CA GLY A 122 -13.93 -12.62 0.94
C GLY A 122 -14.21 -11.13 0.74
N GLY A 123 -13.82 -10.58 -0.40
CA GLY A 123 -14.01 -9.15 -0.69
C GLY A 123 -13.06 -8.22 0.06
N ARG A 124 -11.95 -8.73 0.59
CA ARG A 124 -10.97 -7.95 1.35
C ARG A 124 -9.54 -8.32 0.95
N MET A 125 -8.64 -7.38 1.14
CA MET A 125 -7.20 -7.62 1.02
C MET A 125 -6.79 -8.60 2.13
N ALA A 126 -6.27 -9.76 1.74
CA ALA A 126 -5.88 -10.82 2.67
C ALA A 126 -4.36 -10.96 2.78
N GLU A 127 -3.62 -10.62 1.74
CA GLU A 127 -2.18 -10.82 1.68
C GLU A 127 -1.52 -9.78 0.77
N HIS A 128 -0.28 -9.37 1.11
CA HIS A 128 0.39 -8.27 0.44
C HIS A 128 1.89 -8.53 0.27
N TRP A 129 2.38 -8.21 -0.92
CA TRP A 129 3.81 -8.13 -1.28
C TRP A 129 4.06 -6.79 -1.95
N ASN A 130 5.28 -6.25 -1.84
CA ASN A 130 5.64 -5.08 -2.63
C ASN A 130 7.13 -5.00 -2.96
N VAL A 131 7.43 -4.16 -3.92
CA VAL A 131 8.76 -3.64 -4.22
C VAL A 131 8.62 -2.12 -4.32
N VAL A 132 9.46 -1.40 -3.59
CA VAL A 132 9.41 0.07 -3.49
C VAL A 132 10.78 0.63 -3.85
N ASP A 133 10.81 1.71 -4.62
CA ASP A 133 12.05 2.38 -5.01
C ASP A 133 12.59 3.24 -3.85
N LEU A 134 13.12 2.57 -2.83
CA LEU A 134 13.74 3.27 -1.69
C LEU A 134 15.04 3.97 -2.07
N PHE A 135 15.77 3.45 -3.04
CA PHE A 135 16.99 4.11 -3.50
C PHE A 135 16.67 5.49 -4.10
N GLY A 136 15.67 5.57 -4.97
CA GLY A 136 15.20 6.84 -5.53
C GLY A 136 14.72 7.82 -4.46
N PHE A 137 14.02 7.32 -3.44
CA PHE A 137 13.62 8.13 -2.30
C PHE A 137 14.86 8.72 -1.57
N CYS A 138 15.84 7.88 -1.24
CA CYS A 138 17.06 8.32 -0.58
C CYS A 138 17.80 9.39 -1.37
N GLN A 139 17.91 9.22 -2.69
CA GLN A 139 18.53 10.23 -3.56
C GLN A 139 17.80 11.58 -3.51
N GLN A 140 16.46 11.54 -3.55
CA GLN A 140 15.63 12.77 -3.54
C GLN A 140 15.73 13.52 -2.21
N VAL A 141 15.78 12.83 -1.09
CA VAL A 141 15.85 13.47 0.24
C VAL A 141 17.29 13.70 0.71
N GLY A 142 18.28 13.27 -0.07
CA GLY A 142 19.69 13.48 0.25
C GLY A 142 20.23 12.55 1.34
N ALA A 143 19.60 11.37 1.53
CA ALA A 143 20.06 10.35 2.46
C ALA A 143 20.90 9.30 1.73
N ASN A 144 21.87 8.73 2.44
CA ASN A 144 22.60 7.58 1.92
C ASN A 144 21.84 6.30 2.27
N PRO A 145 21.53 5.44 1.29
CA PRO A 145 21.01 4.12 1.59
C PRO A 145 22.10 3.33 2.34
N ALA A 146 21.81 2.94 3.56
CA ALA A 146 22.72 2.10 4.34
C ALA A 146 22.58 0.62 3.93
#